data_399841e0e1ca6ceba093b2f59afe6298
#
_entry.id   399841e0e1ca6ceba093b2f59afe6298
#
_cell.length_a   1.000
_cell.length_b   1.000
_cell.length_c   1.000
_cell.angle_alpha   90.00
_cell.angle_beta   90.00
_cell.angle_gamma   90.00
#
_symmetry.space_group_name_H-M   'P 1'
#
loop_
_entity.id
_entity.type
_entity.pdbx_description
1 polymer ?
#
loop_
_entity_poly.entity_id
_entity_poly.type
_entity_poly.pdbx_seq_one_letter_code
_entity_poly.pdbx_strand_id
1 'polypeptide(L)'
;MILGVNLLKKLIAAVALAATIVTPSFSALAETKIAVINIAEVFQQLPQRDTLQKTLKDEFEVRVQEVRGLEAEMQRLYDKREKDGELLGQQEVTKITRQLETMQAEYKLKRKNLEEDQRRRGAEEQQKLMIKVQDAIVEVSKAQGYDLVLPLDATAYASDSLDITKQVVQQVSKSK
;
A
#
# COMPACT_ATOMS: atom_id res chain seq x y z
N MET A 1 27.46 8.78 88.21
CA MET A 1 28.04 9.12 86.86
C MET A 1 27.67 8.06 85.83
N ILE A 2 26.42 7.51 85.86
CA ILE A 2 25.98 6.41 84.94
C ILE A 2 24.69 6.79 84.16
N LEU A 3 24.00 7.89 84.56
CA LEU A 3 22.74 8.30 83.92
C LEU A 3 22.92 9.02 82.55
N GLY A 4 24.08 9.66 82.32
CA GLY A 4 24.30 10.44 81.10
C GLY A 4 24.60 9.64 79.80
N VAL A 5 25.14 8.43 80.01
CA VAL A 5 25.57 7.60 78.78
C VAL A 5 24.36 6.93 78.12
N ASN A 6 23.31 6.61 78.89
CA ASN A 6 22.09 5.99 78.29
C ASN A 6 21.21 7.01 77.57
N LEU A 7 21.22 8.26 77.94
CA LEU A 7 20.49 9.33 77.24
C LEU A 7 21.15 9.67 75.92
N LEU A 8 22.48 9.68 75.90
CA LEU A 8 23.28 9.95 74.64
C LEU A 8 23.10 8.82 73.63
N LYS A 9 23.08 7.56 74.07
CA LYS A 9 22.82 6.38 73.17
C LYS A 9 21.41 6.38 72.60
N LYS A 10 20.40 6.83 73.33
CA LYS A 10 19.02 6.96 72.84
C LYS A 10 18.85 8.11 71.91
N LEU A 11 19.59 9.21 72.04
CA LEU A 11 19.59 10.31 71.13
C LEU A 11 20.31 9.97 69.75
N ILE A 12 21.38 9.20 69.82
CA ILE A 12 22.10 8.71 68.61
C ILE A 12 21.22 7.67 67.88
N ALA A 13 20.47 6.81 68.58
CA ALA A 13 19.56 5.86 68.00
C ALA A 13 18.34 6.56 67.26
N ALA A 14 17.87 7.69 67.81
CA ALA A 14 16.76 8.45 67.29
C ALA A 14 17.15 9.24 66.02
N VAL A 15 18.42 9.68 65.92
CA VAL A 15 18.94 10.39 64.73
C VAL A 15 19.24 9.41 63.56
N ALA A 16 19.59 8.15 63.88
CA ALA A 16 19.83 7.13 62.86
C ALA A 16 18.54 6.61 62.16
N LEU A 17 17.36 6.79 62.78
CA LEU A 17 16.09 6.34 62.22
C LEU A 17 15.39 7.40 61.33
N ALA A 18 15.91 8.65 61.33
CA ALA A 18 15.36 9.74 60.50
C ALA A 18 16.07 9.92 59.13
N ALA A 19 17.05 9.08 58.84
CA ALA A 19 17.58 8.97 57.47
C ALA A 19 16.60 8.13 56.60
N THR A 20 15.33 8.56 56.50
CA THR A 20 14.43 8.10 55.47
C THR A 20 15.07 8.45 54.13
N ILE A 21 15.49 7.42 53.46
CA ILE A 21 15.97 7.36 52.07
C ILE A 21 14.97 8.11 51.21
N VAL A 22 15.21 9.37 50.95
CA VAL A 22 14.65 10.08 49.80
C VAL A 22 15.31 9.46 48.56
N THR A 23 14.83 8.29 48.17
CA THR A 23 15.11 7.78 46.83
C THR A 23 14.50 8.79 45.89
N PRO A 24 15.30 9.53 45.08
CA PRO A 24 14.73 10.28 44.00
C PRO A 24 14.00 9.24 43.14
N SER A 25 12.67 9.31 43.13
CA SER A 25 11.87 8.62 42.13
C SER A 25 12.30 9.25 40.79
N PHE A 26 13.33 8.69 40.15
CA PHE A 26 13.54 8.88 38.73
C PHE A 26 12.31 8.28 38.08
N SER A 27 11.30 9.12 37.86
CA SER A 27 10.31 8.83 36.84
C SER A 27 11.11 8.60 35.59
N ALA A 28 11.36 7.34 35.25
CA ALA A 28 11.83 6.98 33.93
C ALA A 28 10.77 7.55 32.99
N LEU A 29 11.00 8.75 32.46
CA LEU A 29 10.28 9.26 31.30
C LEU A 29 10.58 8.23 30.25
N ALA A 30 9.62 7.34 30.00
CA ALA A 30 9.70 6.41 28.89
C ALA A 30 9.91 7.28 27.66
N GLU A 31 11.11 7.24 27.09
CA GLU A 31 11.44 7.99 25.89
C GLU A 31 10.57 7.45 24.77
N THR A 32 9.62 8.28 24.31
CA THR A 32 8.71 7.91 23.22
C THR A 32 9.53 7.64 21.97
N LYS A 33 9.50 6.40 21.51
CA LYS A 33 10.27 5.96 20.35
C LYS A 33 9.47 6.19 19.07
N ILE A 34 9.91 7.13 18.26
CA ILE A 34 9.23 7.53 17.02
C ILE A 34 10.00 6.98 15.81
N ALA A 35 9.27 6.58 14.77
CA ALA A 35 9.81 6.23 13.47
C ALA A 35 9.10 7.00 12.36
N VAL A 36 9.69 7.02 11.18
CA VAL A 36 9.08 7.53 9.95
C VAL A 36 9.09 6.46 8.86
N ILE A 37 8.15 6.56 7.92
CA ILE A 37 8.04 5.64 6.80
C ILE A 37 7.68 6.37 5.51
N ASN A 38 8.34 6.00 4.41
CA ASN A 38 7.97 6.41 3.07
C ASN A 38 7.08 5.34 2.41
N ILE A 39 5.75 5.50 2.54
CA ILE A 39 4.78 4.52 2.02
C ILE A 39 4.89 4.40 0.49
N ALA A 40 5.12 5.51 -0.24
CA ALA A 40 5.28 5.49 -1.69
C ALA A 40 6.50 4.65 -2.11
N GLU A 41 7.61 4.80 -1.40
CA GLU A 41 8.83 4.02 -1.63
C GLU A 41 8.63 2.54 -1.30
N VAL A 42 7.90 2.22 -0.20
CA VAL A 42 7.52 0.82 0.10
C VAL A 42 6.86 0.20 -1.12
N PHE A 43 5.80 0.84 -1.68
CA PHE A 43 5.10 0.32 -2.85
C PHE A 43 5.99 0.17 -4.08
N GLN A 44 6.94 1.07 -4.30
CA GLN A 44 7.85 1.00 -5.44
C GLN A 44 8.83 -0.18 -5.33
N GLN A 45 9.25 -0.53 -4.12
CA GLN A 45 10.25 -1.58 -3.88
C GLN A 45 9.65 -2.97 -3.69
N LEU A 46 8.31 -3.10 -3.61
CA LEU A 46 7.67 -4.39 -3.39
C LEU A 46 7.71 -5.28 -4.65
N PRO A 47 8.30 -6.48 -4.58
CA PRO A 47 8.31 -7.44 -5.70
C PRO A 47 6.90 -7.93 -6.08
N GLN A 48 5.94 -7.84 -5.15
CA GLN A 48 4.53 -8.16 -5.37
C GLN A 48 3.88 -7.28 -6.45
N ARG A 49 4.41 -6.08 -6.71
CA ARG A 49 3.93 -5.17 -7.75
C ARG A 49 4.03 -5.81 -9.14
N ASP A 50 5.16 -6.40 -9.48
CA ASP A 50 5.37 -7.03 -10.80
C ASP A 50 4.49 -8.27 -10.95
N THR A 51 4.36 -9.07 -9.89
CA THR A 51 3.45 -10.21 -9.85
C THR A 51 2.00 -9.77 -10.06
N LEU A 52 1.58 -8.69 -9.40
CA LEU A 52 0.25 -8.14 -9.54
C LEU A 52 -0.04 -7.68 -10.97
N GLN A 53 0.89 -6.92 -11.58
CA GLN A 53 0.75 -6.48 -12.96
C GLN A 53 0.63 -7.66 -13.93
N LYS A 54 1.43 -8.71 -13.74
CA LYS A 54 1.34 -9.93 -14.54
C LYS A 54 0.01 -10.62 -14.37
N THR A 55 -0.45 -10.81 -13.13
CA THR A 55 -1.73 -11.45 -12.82
C THR A 55 -2.90 -10.70 -13.47
N LEU A 56 -2.95 -9.37 -13.34
CA LEU A 56 -3.99 -8.56 -13.97
C LEU A 56 -3.92 -8.63 -15.50
N LYS A 57 -2.71 -8.60 -16.07
CA LYS A 57 -2.54 -8.77 -17.52
C LYS A 57 -3.07 -10.12 -17.99
N ASP A 58 -2.69 -11.20 -17.33
CA ASP A 58 -3.11 -12.57 -17.69
C ASP A 58 -4.64 -12.74 -17.51
N GLU A 59 -5.23 -12.16 -16.45
CA GLU A 59 -6.67 -12.17 -16.20
C GLU A 59 -7.48 -11.51 -17.33
N PHE A 60 -6.97 -10.41 -17.89
CA PHE A 60 -7.68 -9.65 -18.90
C PHE A 60 -7.25 -9.94 -20.35
N GLU A 61 -6.22 -10.76 -20.57
CA GLU A 61 -5.63 -11.00 -21.89
C GLU A 61 -6.67 -11.41 -22.94
N VAL A 62 -7.52 -12.38 -22.63
CA VAL A 62 -8.56 -12.87 -23.56
C VAL A 62 -9.51 -11.74 -23.97
N ARG A 63 -9.98 -10.95 -23.00
CA ARG A 63 -10.90 -9.84 -23.26
C ARG A 63 -10.25 -8.69 -24.03
N VAL A 64 -8.96 -8.44 -23.81
CA VAL A 64 -8.17 -7.48 -24.57
C VAL A 64 -8.06 -7.93 -26.03
N GLN A 65 -7.81 -9.22 -26.27
CA GLN A 65 -7.73 -9.78 -27.63
C GLN A 65 -9.09 -9.76 -28.32
N GLU A 66 -10.20 -10.01 -27.63
CA GLU A 66 -11.55 -9.86 -28.21
C GLU A 66 -11.83 -8.42 -28.68
N VAL A 67 -11.50 -7.43 -27.86
CA VAL A 67 -11.69 -6.01 -28.22
C VAL A 67 -10.82 -5.63 -29.41
N ARG A 68 -9.56 -6.07 -29.44
CA ARG A 68 -8.65 -5.86 -30.58
C ARG A 68 -9.13 -6.56 -31.85
N GLY A 69 -9.67 -7.76 -31.72
CA GLY A 69 -10.23 -8.51 -32.85
C GLY A 69 -11.42 -7.79 -33.48
N LEU A 70 -12.33 -7.24 -32.66
CA LEU A 70 -13.44 -6.43 -33.15
C LEU A 70 -12.96 -5.17 -33.87
N GLU A 71 -11.96 -4.47 -33.33
CA GLU A 71 -11.38 -3.28 -33.91
C GLU A 71 -10.75 -3.59 -35.29
N ALA A 72 -9.97 -4.66 -35.39
CA ALA A 72 -9.35 -5.09 -36.62
C ALA A 72 -10.38 -5.48 -37.70
N GLU A 73 -11.46 -6.20 -37.31
CA GLU A 73 -12.50 -6.58 -38.25
C GLU A 73 -13.34 -5.39 -38.70
N MET A 74 -13.65 -4.45 -37.82
CA MET A 74 -14.28 -3.18 -38.20
C MET A 74 -13.41 -2.41 -39.19
N GLN A 75 -12.11 -2.30 -38.96
CA GLN A 75 -11.20 -1.64 -39.86
C GLN A 75 -11.20 -2.31 -41.22
N ARG A 76 -11.17 -3.65 -41.28
CA ARG A 76 -11.24 -4.42 -42.53
C ARG A 76 -12.53 -4.15 -43.32
N LEU A 77 -13.66 -4.04 -42.64
CA LEU A 77 -14.95 -3.73 -43.25
C LEU A 77 -15.02 -2.27 -43.73
N TYR A 78 -14.43 -1.33 -43.03
CA TYR A 78 -14.29 0.06 -43.48
C TYR A 78 -13.45 0.14 -44.75
N ASP A 79 -12.28 -0.50 -44.75
CA ASP A 79 -11.39 -0.53 -45.89
C ASP A 79 -12.07 -1.18 -47.12
N LYS A 80 -12.80 -2.29 -46.95
CA LYS A 80 -13.55 -2.95 -47.99
C LYS A 80 -14.63 -2.01 -48.59
N ARG A 81 -15.38 -1.33 -47.72
CA ARG A 81 -16.40 -0.39 -48.17
C ARG A 81 -15.82 0.79 -48.93
N GLU A 82 -14.65 1.32 -48.47
CA GLU A 82 -14.01 2.47 -49.10
C GLU A 82 -13.36 2.11 -50.45
N LYS A 83 -12.65 0.99 -50.51
CA LYS A 83 -11.92 0.57 -51.75
C LYS A 83 -12.82 -0.01 -52.82
N ASP A 84 -13.77 -0.83 -52.42
CA ASP A 84 -14.61 -1.63 -53.33
C ASP A 84 -16.04 -1.10 -53.45
N GLY A 85 -16.38 0.01 -52.76
CA GLY A 85 -17.76 0.50 -52.61
C GLY A 85 -18.48 0.76 -53.92
N GLU A 86 -17.76 1.22 -54.95
CA GLU A 86 -18.34 1.42 -56.31
C GLU A 86 -18.57 0.10 -57.06
N LEU A 87 -17.82 -0.95 -56.72
CA LEU A 87 -17.95 -2.30 -57.30
C LEU A 87 -18.96 -3.15 -56.54
N LEU A 88 -19.21 -2.83 -55.28
CA LEU A 88 -20.18 -3.51 -54.43
C LEU A 88 -21.60 -3.03 -54.80
N GLY A 89 -22.51 -3.95 -55.04
CA GLY A 89 -23.93 -3.59 -55.22
C GLY A 89 -24.52 -2.96 -53.95
N GLN A 90 -25.55 -2.13 -54.10
CA GLN A 90 -26.21 -1.40 -52.99
C GLN A 90 -26.60 -2.28 -51.78
N GLN A 91 -26.96 -3.53 -52.05
CA GLN A 91 -27.31 -4.48 -50.98
C GLN A 91 -26.10 -4.84 -50.12
N GLU A 92 -24.93 -5.06 -50.71
CA GLU A 92 -23.73 -5.41 -49.95
C GLU A 92 -23.20 -4.21 -49.16
N VAL A 93 -23.24 -3.00 -49.73
CA VAL A 93 -22.91 -1.76 -48.99
C VAL A 93 -23.83 -1.57 -47.77
N THR A 94 -25.14 -1.79 -47.93
CA THR A 94 -26.12 -1.70 -46.82
C THR A 94 -25.82 -2.74 -45.77
N LYS A 95 -25.49 -3.98 -46.16
CA LYS A 95 -25.13 -5.06 -45.23
C LYS A 95 -23.88 -4.74 -44.43
N ILE A 96 -22.81 -4.28 -45.06
CA ILE A 96 -21.56 -3.86 -44.44
C ILE A 96 -21.84 -2.74 -43.43
N THR A 97 -22.64 -1.73 -43.82
CA THR A 97 -23.00 -0.62 -42.94
C THR A 97 -23.69 -1.09 -41.65
N ARG A 98 -24.70 -1.96 -41.78
CA ARG A 98 -25.40 -2.54 -40.60
C ARG A 98 -24.47 -3.38 -39.72
N GLN A 99 -23.56 -4.13 -40.34
CA GLN A 99 -22.55 -4.90 -39.65
C GLN A 99 -21.62 -4.00 -38.83
N LEU A 100 -21.12 -2.92 -39.45
CA LEU A 100 -20.28 -1.94 -38.78
C LEU A 100 -21.00 -1.26 -37.61
N GLU A 101 -22.28 -0.88 -37.75
CA GLU A 101 -23.09 -0.30 -36.68
C GLU A 101 -23.21 -1.24 -35.49
N THR A 102 -23.51 -2.52 -35.75
CA THR A 102 -23.60 -3.55 -34.71
C THR A 102 -22.28 -3.77 -33.99
N MET A 103 -21.21 -3.94 -34.76
CA MET A 103 -19.85 -4.15 -34.21
C MET A 103 -19.36 -2.93 -33.43
N GLN A 104 -19.68 -1.71 -33.87
CA GLN A 104 -19.34 -0.51 -33.15
C GLN A 104 -20.02 -0.41 -31.79
N ALA A 105 -21.31 -0.81 -31.72
CA ALA A 105 -22.03 -0.87 -30.45
C ALA A 105 -21.41 -1.92 -29.50
N GLU A 106 -21.12 -3.11 -30.03
CA GLU A 106 -20.47 -4.19 -29.27
C GLU A 106 -19.06 -3.79 -28.79
N TYR A 107 -18.25 -3.21 -29.67
CA TYR A 107 -16.90 -2.70 -29.34
C TYR A 107 -16.95 -1.68 -28.20
N LYS A 108 -17.84 -0.67 -28.30
CA LYS A 108 -18.00 0.34 -27.25
C LYS A 108 -18.35 -0.28 -25.90
N LEU A 109 -19.28 -1.24 -25.91
CA LEU A 109 -19.72 -1.92 -24.68
C LEU A 109 -18.60 -2.77 -24.07
N LYS A 110 -17.96 -3.62 -24.89
CA LYS A 110 -16.88 -4.51 -24.43
C LYS A 110 -15.68 -3.70 -23.91
N ARG A 111 -15.29 -2.65 -24.63
CA ARG A 111 -14.20 -1.77 -24.22
C ARG A 111 -14.50 -1.07 -22.89
N LYS A 112 -15.70 -0.50 -22.75
CA LYS A 112 -16.12 0.16 -21.51
C LYS A 112 -16.09 -0.82 -20.32
N ASN A 113 -16.69 -2.01 -20.48
CA ASN A 113 -16.72 -3.01 -19.42
C ASN A 113 -15.29 -3.49 -19.06
N LEU A 114 -14.42 -3.66 -20.06
CA LEU A 114 -13.04 -4.03 -19.83
C LEU A 114 -12.29 -2.96 -19.02
N GLU A 115 -12.42 -1.68 -19.41
CA GLU A 115 -11.79 -0.56 -18.69
C GLU A 115 -12.30 -0.43 -17.25
N GLU A 116 -13.59 -0.59 -17.02
CA GLU A 116 -14.21 -0.55 -15.68
C GLU A 116 -13.74 -1.71 -14.80
N ASP A 117 -13.71 -2.92 -15.35
CA ASP A 117 -13.27 -4.11 -14.62
C ASP A 117 -11.77 -4.06 -14.31
N GLN A 118 -10.93 -3.63 -15.25
CA GLN A 118 -9.49 -3.44 -15.01
C GLN A 118 -9.24 -2.43 -13.89
N ARG A 119 -9.95 -1.29 -13.90
CA ARG A 119 -9.83 -0.29 -12.85
C ARG A 119 -10.29 -0.82 -11.50
N ARG A 120 -11.44 -1.49 -11.45
CA ARG A 120 -11.96 -2.10 -10.22
C ARG A 120 -11.01 -3.16 -9.67
N ARG A 121 -10.56 -4.09 -10.50
CA ARG A 121 -9.63 -5.15 -10.09
C ARG A 121 -8.27 -4.58 -9.65
N GLY A 122 -7.76 -3.58 -10.36
CA GLY A 122 -6.54 -2.88 -9.96
C GLY A 122 -6.67 -2.21 -8.58
N ALA A 123 -7.79 -1.53 -8.32
CA ALA A 123 -8.06 -0.91 -7.02
C ALA A 123 -8.20 -1.94 -5.89
N GLU A 124 -8.90 -3.05 -6.13
CA GLU A 124 -9.05 -4.16 -5.17
C GLU A 124 -7.69 -4.74 -4.77
N GLU A 125 -6.83 -4.99 -5.74
CA GLU A 125 -5.50 -5.55 -5.50
C GLU A 125 -4.57 -4.54 -4.80
N GLN A 126 -4.65 -3.26 -5.20
CA GLN A 126 -3.91 -2.21 -4.50
C GLN A 126 -4.35 -2.09 -3.04
N GLN A 127 -5.65 -2.20 -2.76
CA GLN A 127 -6.18 -2.20 -1.39
C GLN A 127 -5.67 -3.39 -0.57
N LYS A 128 -5.64 -4.59 -1.15
CA LYS A 128 -5.08 -5.78 -0.49
C LYS A 128 -3.60 -5.58 -0.14
N LEU A 129 -2.82 -5.01 -1.07
CA LEU A 129 -1.42 -4.72 -0.84
C LEU A 129 -1.22 -3.66 0.25
N MET A 130 -2.09 -2.63 0.28
CA MET A 130 -2.07 -1.60 1.34
C MET A 130 -2.30 -2.22 2.72
N ILE A 131 -3.24 -3.16 2.85
CA ILE A 131 -3.49 -3.87 4.12
C ILE A 131 -2.23 -4.64 4.55
N LYS A 132 -1.57 -5.36 3.64
CA LYS A 132 -0.31 -6.06 3.94
C LYS A 132 0.80 -5.11 4.40
N VAL A 133 0.91 -3.94 3.76
CA VAL A 133 1.87 -2.90 4.18
C VAL A 133 1.54 -2.40 5.59
N GLN A 134 0.27 -2.16 5.87
CA GLN A 134 -0.18 -1.68 7.19
C GLN A 134 0.09 -2.72 8.28
N ASP A 135 -0.19 -4.00 8.03
CA ASP A 135 0.12 -5.08 8.95
C ASP A 135 1.63 -5.18 9.22
N ALA A 136 2.45 -5.07 8.17
CA ALA A 136 3.90 -5.08 8.30
C ALA A 136 4.44 -3.86 9.10
N ILE A 137 3.85 -2.67 8.95
CA ILE A 137 4.19 -1.51 9.78
C ILE A 137 3.92 -1.83 11.25
N VAL A 138 2.76 -2.39 11.57
CA VAL A 138 2.39 -2.76 12.94
C VAL A 138 3.36 -3.81 13.51
N GLU A 139 3.68 -4.83 12.74
CA GLU A 139 4.61 -5.88 13.16
C GLU A 139 6.01 -5.34 13.43
N VAL A 140 6.58 -4.54 12.51
CA VAL A 140 7.90 -3.91 12.67
C VAL A 140 7.89 -2.97 13.87
N SER A 141 6.84 -2.17 14.03
CA SER A 141 6.72 -1.23 15.15
C SER A 141 6.72 -1.93 16.49
N LYS A 142 5.91 -2.99 16.63
CA LYS A 142 5.86 -3.80 17.84
C LYS A 142 7.18 -4.50 18.15
N ALA A 143 7.82 -5.08 17.12
CA ALA A 143 9.07 -5.80 17.29
C ALA A 143 10.22 -4.89 17.73
N GLN A 144 10.20 -3.62 17.32
CA GLN A 144 11.25 -2.65 17.64
C GLN A 144 10.87 -1.67 18.77
N GLY A 145 9.66 -1.78 19.31
CA GLY A 145 9.19 -0.95 20.41
C GLY A 145 8.98 0.51 20.02
N TYR A 146 8.53 0.78 18.77
CA TYR A 146 8.09 2.11 18.38
C TYR A 146 6.70 2.41 18.92
N ASP A 147 6.54 3.59 19.52
CA ASP A 147 5.26 4.09 20.05
C ASP A 147 4.44 4.82 18.98
N LEU A 148 5.14 5.40 17.98
CA LEU A 148 4.53 6.18 16.92
C LEU A 148 5.30 6.01 15.61
N VAL A 149 4.57 5.83 14.50
CA VAL A 149 5.12 5.85 13.14
C VAL A 149 4.40 6.91 12.34
N LEU A 150 5.16 7.84 11.76
CA LEU A 150 4.65 8.96 10.97
C LEU A 150 4.97 8.76 9.48
N PRO A 151 4.06 9.12 8.56
CA PRO A 151 4.40 9.19 7.15
C PRO A 151 5.49 10.24 6.90
N LEU A 152 6.47 9.92 6.07
CA LEU A 152 7.58 10.83 5.77
C LEU A 152 7.12 12.10 5.06
N ASP A 153 6.11 12.01 4.20
CA ASP A 153 5.50 13.13 3.47
C ASP A 153 4.72 14.10 4.37
N ALA A 154 4.30 13.66 5.55
CA ALA A 154 3.69 14.51 6.58
C ALA A 154 4.73 15.10 7.56
N THR A 155 6.02 14.85 7.34
CA THR A 155 7.12 15.22 8.25
C THR A 155 8.01 16.24 7.57
N ALA A 156 8.27 17.38 8.23
CA ALA A 156 9.13 18.41 7.66
C ALA A 156 10.63 17.99 7.62
N TYR A 157 11.06 17.18 8.59
CA TYR A 157 12.40 16.62 8.69
C TYR A 157 12.39 15.37 9.57
N ALA A 158 13.10 14.36 9.15
CA ALA A 158 13.45 13.20 9.96
C ALA A 158 14.87 12.75 9.61
N SER A 159 15.61 12.25 10.59
CA SER A 159 16.92 11.65 10.32
C SER A 159 16.75 10.25 9.74
N ASP A 160 17.70 9.81 8.92
CA ASP A 160 17.68 8.47 8.30
C ASP A 160 17.62 7.32 9.32
N SER A 161 18.10 7.58 10.55
CA SER A 161 18.05 6.60 11.65
C SER A 161 16.64 6.28 12.14
N LEU A 162 15.66 7.15 11.85
CA LEU A 162 14.25 6.95 12.20
C LEU A 162 13.45 6.26 11.08
N ASP A 163 14.03 6.13 9.89
CA ASP A 163 13.35 5.59 8.73
C ASP A 163 13.30 4.05 8.78
N ILE A 164 12.08 3.51 8.83
CA ILE A 164 11.82 2.06 8.84
C ILE A 164 11.34 1.52 7.49
N THR A 165 11.39 2.31 6.42
CA THR A 165 10.89 1.93 5.08
C THR A 165 11.45 0.60 4.61
N LYS A 166 12.78 0.43 4.65
CA LYS A 166 13.44 -0.82 4.22
C LYS A 166 13.03 -2.04 5.05
N GLN A 167 12.82 -1.85 6.34
CA GLN A 167 12.42 -2.92 7.26
C GLN A 167 10.99 -3.39 6.95
N VAL A 168 10.09 -2.43 6.67
CA VAL A 168 8.72 -2.74 6.26
C VAL A 168 8.70 -3.43 4.89
N VAL A 169 9.48 -2.98 3.91
CA VAL A 169 9.63 -3.66 2.61
C VAL A 169 10.06 -5.12 2.79
N GLN A 170 11.06 -5.36 3.64
CA GLN A 170 11.51 -6.72 3.94
C GLN A 170 10.43 -7.58 4.61
N GLN A 171 9.64 -6.98 5.51
CA GLN A 171 8.56 -7.69 6.21
C GLN A 171 7.43 -8.06 5.26
N VAL A 172 6.95 -7.12 4.42
CA VAL A 172 5.93 -7.41 3.39
C VAL A 172 6.42 -8.46 2.40
N SER A 173 7.69 -8.41 2.01
CA SER A 173 8.27 -9.37 1.06
C SER A 173 8.34 -10.81 1.60
N LYS A 174 8.35 -11.00 2.92
CA LYS A 174 8.31 -12.32 3.59
C LYS A 174 6.89 -12.85 3.75
N SER A 175 5.90 -11.97 3.85
CA SER A 175 4.49 -12.39 3.96
C SER A 175 3.97 -12.82 2.60
N LYS A 176 3.67 -14.11 2.46
CA LYS A 176 3.12 -14.72 1.24
C LYS A 176 1.67 -14.27 0.99
#